data_3949f46116e33975fd054b0cb4b7b3bb
#
_entry.id   3949f46116e33975fd054b0cb4b7b3bb
#
_cell.length_a   1.000
_cell.length_b   1.000
_cell.length_c   1.000
_cell.angle_alpha   90.00
_cell.angle_beta   90.00
_cell.angle_gamma   90.00
#
_symmetry.space_group_name_H-M   'P 1'
#
loop_
_entity.id
_entity.type
_entity.pdbx_description
1 polymer ?
#
loop_
_entity_poly.entity_id
_entity_poly.type
_entity_poly.pdbx_seq_one_letter_code
_entity_poly.pdbx_strand_id
1 'polypeptide(L)'
;FAVETFTLSLGDISNAGASLNLLWDNKAAVFIIDALTKEKMITNINEVMSGNPSKSDYQKAAIYFYEEDLDINKALKWIDIALPDSKDLKYWQLRYKAIIYEKAGKMKKAKKYAKQGYEIAKKANSPDAMNTLKIVYDRLHN
;
A
#
# COMPACT_ATOMS: atom_id res chain seq x y z
N PHE A 1 21.05 -18.64 -26.54
CA PHE A 1 22.25 -18.20 -25.83
C PHE A 1 22.68 -19.35 -24.92
N ALA A 2 23.83 -19.95 -25.17
CA ALA A 2 24.43 -20.92 -24.29
C ALA A 2 25.20 -20.19 -23.17
N VAL A 3 24.95 -20.56 -21.91
CA VAL A 3 25.64 -20.01 -20.76
C VAL A 3 26.68 -21.02 -20.30
N GLU A 4 27.96 -20.77 -20.60
CA GLU A 4 29.06 -21.69 -20.30
C GLU A 4 29.26 -21.92 -18.79
N THR A 5 28.87 -20.94 -17.96
CA THR A 5 29.01 -21.01 -16.50
C THR A 5 27.66 -21.24 -15.84
N PHE A 6 27.61 -22.22 -14.93
CA PHE A 6 26.42 -22.41 -14.10
C PHE A 6 26.07 -21.13 -13.34
N THR A 7 24.90 -20.57 -13.62
CA THR A 7 24.46 -19.28 -13.08
C THR A 7 23.22 -19.46 -12.21
N LEU A 8 23.28 -18.92 -11.00
CA LEU A 8 22.16 -18.77 -10.08
C LEU A 8 21.81 -17.31 -9.97
N SER A 9 20.54 -16.98 -10.15
CA SER A 9 20.07 -15.59 -9.95
C SER A 9 18.69 -15.57 -9.29
N LEU A 10 18.44 -14.53 -8.50
CA LEU A 10 17.10 -14.21 -7.99
C LEU A 10 16.45 -13.20 -8.95
N GLY A 11 15.22 -13.49 -9.34
CA GLY A 11 14.37 -12.61 -10.15
C GLY A 11 13.00 -12.43 -9.51
N ASP A 12 12.18 -11.54 -10.07
CA ASP A 12 10.79 -11.30 -9.69
C ASP A 12 10.62 -11.08 -8.17
N ILE A 13 11.59 -10.39 -7.55
CA ILE A 13 11.59 -10.17 -6.10
C ILE A 13 10.43 -9.27 -5.73
N SER A 14 9.57 -9.75 -4.83
CA SER A 14 8.39 -9.07 -4.33
C SER A 14 8.17 -9.37 -2.84
N ASN A 15 7.17 -8.73 -2.23
CA ASN A 15 6.75 -9.05 -0.87
C ASN A 15 6.19 -10.48 -0.75
N ALA A 16 5.73 -11.07 -1.84
CA ALA A 16 5.16 -12.42 -1.85
C ALA A 16 6.19 -13.51 -2.05
N GLY A 17 7.39 -13.19 -2.59
CA GLY A 17 8.42 -14.17 -2.87
C GLY A 17 9.42 -13.73 -3.94
N ALA A 18 10.06 -14.69 -4.56
CA ALA A 18 11.05 -14.50 -5.63
C ALA A 18 11.07 -15.69 -6.58
N SER A 19 11.67 -15.52 -7.75
CA SER A 19 12.08 -16.64 -8.60
C SER A 19 13.56 -16.94 -8.40
N LEU A 20 13.91 -18.21 -8.22
CA LEU A 20 15.29 -18.69 -8.28
C LEU A 20 15.52 -19.28 -9.68
N ASN A 21 16.35 -18.62 -10.47
CA ASN A 21 16.67 -19.02 -11.81
C ASN A 21 18.03 -19.75 -11.84
N LEU A 22 18.04 -20.94 -12.42
CA LEU A 22 19.24 -21.71 -12.67
C LEU A 22 19.44 -21.79 -14.19
N LEU A 23 20.62 -21.40 -14.64
CA LEU A 23 20.98 -21.41 -16.04
C LEU A 23 22.28 -22.19 -16.22
N TRP A 24 22.29 -23.14 -17.14
CA TRP A 24 23.48 -23.86 -17.51
C TRP A 24 23.37 -24.37 -18.95
N ASP A 25 24.40 -24.09 -19.77
CA ASP A 25 24.42 -24.38 -21.19
C ASP A 25 23.16 -23.80 -21.87
N ASN A 26 22.35 -24.63 -22.49
CA ASN A 26 21.09 -24.26 -23.14
C ASN A 26 19.85 -24.61 -22.27
N LYS A 27 20.05 -24.88 -20.99
CA LYS A 27 19.00 -25.29 -20.06
C LYS A 27 18.72 -24.20 -19.02
N ALA A 28 17.44 -24.04 -18.71
CA ALA A 28 17.00 -23.18 -17.66
C ALA A 28 16.00 -23.91 -16.74
N ALA A 29 16.09 -23.68 -15.44
CA ALA A 29 15.11 -24.09 -14.47
C ALA A 29 14.73 -22.90 -13.61
N VAL A 30 13.44 -22.73 -13.35
CA VAL A 30 12.92 -21.66 -12.51
C VAL A 30 12.17 -22.29 -11.34
N PHE A 31 12.55 -21.92 -10.14
CA PHE A 31 11.88 -22.31 -8.91
C PHE A 31 11.20 -21.10 -8.32
N ILE A 32 9.91 -21.22 -8.01
CA ILE A 32 9.16 -20.16 -7.33
C ILE A 32 9.33 -20.33 -5.83
N ILE A 33 9.83 -19.27 -5.19
CA ILE A 33 9.95 -19.16 -3.73
C ILE A 33 8.75 -18.35 -3.25
N ASP A 34 7.78 -19.03 -2.64
CA ASP A 34 6.65 -18.38 -1.98
C ASP A 34 7.02 -18.11 -0.51
N ALA A 35 7.06 -16.85 -0.14
CA ALA A 35 7.40 -16.43 1.23
C ALA A 35 6.23 -16.56 2.21
N LEU A 36 5.01 -16.87 1.73
CA LEU A 36 3.76 -16.93 2.53
C LEU A 36 3.56 -15.69 3.42
N THR A 37 4.13 -14.56 3.00
CA THR A 37 4.13 -13.32 3.80
C THR A 37 2.74 -12.75 3.96
N LYS A 38 1.88 -12.88 2.94
CA LYS A 38 0.51 -12.37 2.97
C LYS A 38 -0.33 -13.07 4.04
N GLU A 39 -0.28 -14.38 4.11
CA GLU A 39 -1.03 -15.16 5.10
C GLU A 39 -0.53 -14.87 6.53
N LYS A 40 0.79 -14.88 6.72
CA LYS A 40 1.40 -14.55 8.01
C LYS A 40 1.07 -13.12 8.45
N MET A 41 1.10 -12.16 7.52
CA MET A 41 0.78 -10.77 7.82
C MET A 41 -0.70 -10.60 8.19
N ILE A 42 -1.64 -11.27 7.48
CA ILE A 42 -3.06 -11.24 7.81
C ILE A 42 -3.29 -11.86 9.20
N THR A 43 -2.63 -12.97 9.52
CA THR A 43 -2.70 -13.59 10.85
C THR A 43 -2.22 -12.63 11.93
N ASN A 44 -1.04 -12.04 11.78
CA ASN A 44 -0.50 -11.06 12.72
C ASN A 44 -1.40 -9.83 12.89
N ILE A 45 -1.96 -9.31 11.78
CA ILE A 45 -2.90 -8.19 11.84
C ILE A 45 -4.13 -8.58 12.65
N ASN A 46 -4.71 -9.75 12.41
CA ASN A 46 -5.89 -10.21 13.13
C ASN A 46 -5.61 -10.39 14.63
N GLU A 47 -4.45 -10.91 15.00
CA GLU A 47 -4.01 -11.03 16.40
C GLU A 47 -3.91 -9.64 17.07
N VAL A 48 -3.22 -8.69 16.44
CA VAL A 48 -3.10 -7.32 16.96
C VAL A 48 -4.48 -6.65 17.09
N MET A 49 -5.34 -6.81 16.07
CA MET A 49 -6.67 -6.20 16.05
C MET A 49 -7.67 -6.81 17.06
N SER A 50 -7.43 -8.06 17.49
CA SER A 50 -8.25 -8.71 18.53
C SER A 50 -7.84 -8.30 19.95
N GLY A 51 -6.67 -7.68 20.12
CA GLY A 51 -6.16 -7.19 21.39
C GLY A 51 -6.54 -5.75 21.70
N ASN A 52 -5.54 -4.92 21.99
CA ASN A 52 -5.72 -3.48 22.23
C ASN A 52 -4.90 -2.64 21.25
N PRO A 53 -5.33 -2.57 19.97
CA PRO A 53 -4.56 -1.92 18.91
C PRO A 53 -4.50 -0.40 19.11
N SER A 54 -3.33 0.16 18.86
CA SER A 54 -3.11 1.60 18.83
C SER A 54 -3.65 2.23 17.54
N LYS A 55 -3.76 3.57 17.50
CA LYS A 55 -4.10 4.28 16.25
C LYS A 55 -3.11 3.98 15.12
N SER A 56 -1.83 3.80 15.45
CA SER A 56 -0.80 3.42 14.48
C SER A 56 -1.04 2.03 13.89
N ASP A 57 -1.47 1.07 14.70
CA ASP A 57 -1.77 -0.28 14.24
C ASP A 57 -2.99 -0.29 13.31
N TYR A 58 -4.05 0.43 13.67
CA TYR A 58 -5.19 0.64 12.79
C TYR A 58 -4.79 1.27 11.45
N GLN A 59 -3.90 2.28 11.46
CA GLN A 59 -3.45 2.93 10.24
C GLN A 59 -2.64 1.97 9.36
N LYS A 60 -1.67 1.25 9.93
CA LYS A 60 -0.84 0.29 9.20
C LYS A 60 -1.68 -0.84 8.61
N ALA A 61 -2.61 -1.38 9.39
CA ALA A 61 -3.51 -2.44 8.93
C ALA A 61 -4.44 -1.96 7.79
N ALA A 62 -4.97 -0.75 7.89
CA ALA A 62 -5.81 -0.17 6.84
C ALA A 62 -5.04 0.02 5.53
N ILE A 63 -3.80 0.51 5.62
CA ILE A 63 -2.92 0.70 4.45
C ILE A 63 -2.59 -0.66 3.83
N TYR A 64 -2.18 -1.65 4.63
CA TYR A 64 -1.87 -2.99 4.14
C TYR A 64 -3.07 -3.63 3.43
N PHE A 65 -4.27 -3.55 4.01
CA PHE A 65 -5.49 -4.09 3.41
C PHE A 65 -5.86 -3.38 2.09
N TYR A 66 -5.56 -2.10 1.97
CA TYR A 66 -5.73 -1.36 0.73
C TYR A 66 -4.72 -1.80 -0.34
N GLU A 67 -3.43 -1.91 0.01
CA GLU A 67 -2.33 -2.22 -0.91
C GLU A 67 -2.39 -3.66 -1.42
N GLU A 68 -2.78 -4.61 -0.56
CA GLU A 68 -2.90 -6.02 -0.90
C GLU A 68 -4.27 -6.42 -1.47
N ASP A 69 -5.11 -5.44 -1.80
CA ASP A 69 -6.45 -5.65 -2.36
C ASP A 69 -7.35 -6.57 -1.50
N LEU A 70 -7.27 -6.40 -0.19
CA LEU A 70 -8.06 -7.14 0.77
C LEU A 70 -9.42 -6.45 1.03
N ASP A 71 -10.09 -6.80 2.15
CA ASP A 71 -11.39 -6.23 2.50
C ASP A 71 -11.32 -4.71 2.69
N ILE A 72 -11.76 -3.97 1.67
CA ILE A 72 -11.76 -2.51 1.67
C ILE A 72 -12.67 -1.90 2.74
N ASN A 73 -13.72 -2.60 3.16
CA ASN A 73 -14.61 -2.11 4.21
C ASN A 73 -13.92 -2.16 5.58
N LYS A 74 -13.08 -3.19 5.83
CA LYS A 74 -12.21 -3.21 7.01
C LYS A 74 -11.19 -2.09 6.97
N ALA A 75 -10.51 -1.90 5.83
CA ALA A 75 -9.55 -0.81 5.65
C ALA A 75 -10.21 0.56 5.90
N LEU A 76 -11.41 0.79 5.37
CA LEU A 76 -12.16 2.01 5.56
C LEU A 76 -12.49 2.27 7.05
N LYS A 77 -12.97 1.24 7.75
CA LYS A 77 -13.29 1.31 9.19
C LYS A 77 -12.05 1.62 10.02
N TRP A 78 -10.94 0.95 9.73
CA TRP A 78 -9.70 1.12 10.47
C TRP A 78 -9.03 2.48 10.20
N ILE A 79 -9.06 2.98 8.96
CA ILE A 79 -8.50 4.30 8.68
C ILE A 79 -9.28 5.42 9.36
N ASP A 80 -10.59 5.25 9.56
CA ASP A 80 -11.39 6.24 10.28
C ASP A 80 -11.12 6.23 11.79
N ILE A 81 -10.88 5.06 12.37
CA ILE A 81 -10.45 4.93 13.78
C ILE A 81 -9.06 5.54 13.97
N ALA A 82 -8.14 5.24 13.05
CA ALA A 82 -6.76 5.73 13.11
C ALA A 82 -6.68 7.25 12.95
N LEU A 83 -7.41 7.78 11.98
CA LEU A 83 -7.34 9.15 11.51
C LEU A 83 -8.75 9.80 11.56
N PRO A 84 -9.29 10.06 12.75
CA PRO A 84 -10.54 10.81 12.87
C PRO A 84 -10.40 12.19 12.22
N ASP A 85 -11.51 12.74 11.73
CA ASP A 85 -11.49 14.04 11.05
C ASP A 85 -10.96 15.11 12.01
N SER A 86 -9.79 15.64 11.67
CA SER A 86 -9.06 16.68 12.41
C SER A 86 -8.39 17.63 11.43
N LYS A 87 -8.16 18.86 11.88
CA LYS A 87 -7.38 19.87 11.13
C LYS A 87 -5.88 19.58 11.16
N ASP A 88 -5.43 18.70 12.07
CA ASP A 88 -4.01 18.39 12.29
C ASP A 88 -3.50 17.23 11.45
N LEU A 89 -4.37 16.64 10.61
CA LEU A 89 -3.97 15.55 9.73
C LEU A 89 -2.91 16.02 8.74
N LYS A 90 -1.86 15.23 8.62
CA LYS A 90 -0.78 15.47 7.67
C LYS A 90 -1.23 15.12 6.24
N TYR A 91 -0.61 15.74 5.23
CA TYR A 91 -0.95 15.53 3.83
C TYR A 91 -0.88 14.04 3.42
N TRP A 92 0.11 13.29 3.90
CA TRP A 92 0.24 11.87 3.60
C TRP A 92 -0.86 11.01 4.25
N GLN A 93 -1.36 11.38 5.42
CA GLN A 93 -2.51 10.74 6.07
C GLN A 93 -3.80 10.98 5.25
N LEU A 94 -3.99 12.21 4.81
CA LEU A 94 -5.12 12.58 3.95
C LEU A 94 -5.07 11.88 2.60
N ARG A 95 -3.87 11.64 2.04
CA ARG A 95 -3.70 10.83 0.84
C ARG A 95 -4.25 9.42 1.04
N TYR A 96 -3.86 8.73 2.11
CA TYR A 96 -4.39 7.39 2.39
C TYR A 96 -5.89 7.38 2.64
N LYS A 97 -6.43 8.37 3.36
CA LYS A 97 -7.89 8.51 3.47
C LYS A 97 -8.53 8.66 2.09
N ALA A 98 -8.01 9.52 1.23
CA ALA A 98 -8.58 9.76 -0.10
C ALA A 98 -8.64 8.48 -0.94
N ILE A 99 -7.52 7.73 -1.06
CA ILE A 99 -7.46 6.54 -1.91
C ILE A 99 -8.26 5.35 -1.35
N ILE A 100 -8.31 5.17 -0.02
CA ILE A 100 -9.14 4.14 0.61
C ILE A 100 -10.62 4.44 0.43
N TYR A 101 -11.03 5.71 0.60
CA TYR A 101 -12.41 6.13 0.37
C TYR A 101 -12.82 6.03 -1.09
N GLU A 102 -11.91 6.34 -2.04
CA GLU A 102 -12.11 6.15 -3.47
C GLU A 102 -12.38 4.68 -3.79
N LYS A 103 -11.50 3.77 -3.33
CA LYS A 103 -11.62 2.33 -3.57
C LYS A 103 -12.90 1.76 -2.93
N ALA A 104 -13.35 2.33 -1.83
CA ALA A 104 -14.62 1.97 -1.17
C ALA A 104 -15.86 2.63 -1.84
N GLY A 105 -15.71 3.31 -2.98
CA GLY A 105 -16.79 3.98 -3.71
C GLY A 105 -17.35 5.23 -3.02
N LYS A 106 -16.70 5.74 -1.98
CA LYS A 106 -17.14 6.92 -1.21
C LYS A 106 -16.61 8.23 -1.81
N MET A 107 -16.87 8.45 -3.11
CA MET A 107 -16.26 9.50 -3.92
C MET A 107 -16.34 10.91 -3.32
N LYS A 108 -17.47 11.30 -2.71
CA LYS A 108 -17.63 12.63 -2.10
C LYS A 108 -16.58 12.88 -1.00
N LYS A 109 -16.33 11.88 -0.15
CA LYS A 109 -15.34 11.99 0.93
C LYS A 109 -13.91 11.86 0.38
N ALA A 110 -13.69 10.99 -0.60
CA ALA A 110 -12.41 10.86 -1.28
C ALA A 110 -11.94 12.21 -1.86
N LYS A 111 -12.81 12.89 -2.61
CA LYS A 111 -12.56 14.24 -3.16
C LYS A 111 -12.23 15.27 -2.06
N LYS A 112 -12.98 15.25 -0.94
CA LYS A 112 -12.72 16.13 0.20
C LYS A 112 -11.30 15.94 0.75
N TYR A 113 -10.90 14.68 1.01
CA TYR A 113 -9.58 14.41 1.59
C TYR A 113 -8.43 14.65 0.61
N ALA A 114 -8.61 14.33 -0.68
CA ALA A 114 -7.63 14.64 -1.72
C ALA A 114 -7.37 16.15 -1.81
N LYS A 115 -8.44 16.96 -1.83
CA LYS A 115 -8.32 18.43 -1.84
C LYS A 115 -7.60 18.96 -0.61
N GLN A 116 -8.00 18.51 0.58
CA GLN A 116 -7.36 18.94 1.83
C GLN A 116 -5.87 18.56 1.87
N GLY A 117 -5.52 17.33 1.46
CA GLY A 117 -4.13 16.87 1.41
C GLY A 117 -3.29 17.68 0.43
N TYR A 118 -3.83 17.96 -0.76
CA TYR A 118 -3.15 18.75 -1.78
C TYR A 118 -2.87 20.19 -1.30
N GLU A 119 -3.85 20.84 -0.68
CA GLU A 119 -3.68 22.19 -0.14
C GLU A 119 -2.63 22.26 0.98
N ILE A 120 -2.57 21.24 1.85
CA ILE A 120 -1.54 21.17 2.89
C ILE A 120 -0.15 20.95 2.27
N ALA A 121 -0.01 20.03 1.30
CA ALA A 121 1.25 19.79 0.61
C ALA A 121 1.75 21.03 -0.13
N LYS A 122 0.85 21.79 -0.75
CA LYS A 122 1.15 23.05 -1.41
C LYS A 122 1.68 24.10 -0.42
N LYS A 123 1.03 24.25 0.74
CA LYS A 123 1.49 25.17 1.78
C LYS A 123 2.84 24.76 2.37
N ALA A 124 3.11 23.46 2.47
CA ALA A 124 4.38 22.94 2.96
C ALA A 124 5.52 23.08 1.94
N ASN A 125 5.24 23.51 0.72
CA ASN A 125 6.19 23.68 -0.39
C ASN A 125 7.03 22.42 -0.64
N SER A 126 6.39 21.23 -0.58
CA SER A 126 7.02 19.93 -0.78
C SER A 126 6.72 19.42 -2.20
N PRO A 127 7.70 19.48 -3.15
CA PRO A 127 7.46 19.10 -4.55
C PRO A 127 6.98 17.67 -4.71
N ASP A 128 7.59 16.72 -4.01
CA ASP A 128 7.23 15.29 -4.10
C ASP A 128 5.82 15.02 -3.57
N ALA A 129 5.48 15.65 -2.43
CA ALA A 129 4.14 15.54 -1.86
C ALA A 129 3.08 16.17 -2.77
N MET A 130 3.40 17.31 -3.37
CA MET A 130 2.51 17.98 -4.32
C MET A 130 2.27 17.11 -5.56
N ASN A 131 3.31 16.53 -6.16
CA ASN A 131 3.19 15.68 -7.33
C ASN A 131 2.33 14.45 -7.05
N THR A 132 2.61 13.74 -5.95
CA THR A 132 1.87 12.53 -5.57
C THR A 132 0.40 12.82 -5.28
N LEU A 133 0.11 13.90 -4.56
CA LEU A 133 -1.26 14.28 -4.22
C LEU A 133 -2.00 14.90 -5.40
N LYS A 134 -1.29 15.59 -6.29
CA LYS A 134 -1.88 16.13 -7.51
C LYS A 134 -2.45 15.04 -8.39
N ILE A 135 -1.74 13.92 -8.55
CA ILE A 135 -2.23 12.76 -9.30
C ILE A 135 -3.55 12.25 -8.72
N VAL A 136 -3.63 12.10 -7.40
CA VAL A 136 -4.86 11.66 -6.72
C VAL A 136 -5.97 12.71 -6.83
N TYR A 137 -5.61 13.98 -6.65
CA TYR A 137 -6.55 15.09 -6.74
C TYR A 137 -7.15 15.21 -8.14
N ASP A 138 -6.33 15.23 -9.18
CA ASP A 138 -6.76 15.39 -10.57
C ASP A 138 -7.64 14.20 -11.01
N ARG A 139 -7.22 12.96 -10.70
CA ARG A 139 -8.01 11.76 -10.99
C ARG A 139 -9.40 11.78 -10.37
N LEU A 140 -9.52 12.33 -9.18
CA LEU A 140 -10.79 12.38 -8.45
C LEU A 140 -11.67 13.57 -8.85
N HIS A 141 -11.12 14.60 -9.51
CA HIS A 141 -11.87 15.82 -9.83
C HIS A 141 -12.18 15.97 -11.33
N ASN A 142 -11.57 15.12 -12.17
CA ASN A 142 -11.95 14.95 -13.57
C ASN A 142 -13.04 13.88 -13.69
#